data_d6e02efbf36b718268104f8578787c62
#
_entry.id   d6e02efbf36b718268104f8578787c62
#
_cell.length_a   1.000
_cell.length_b   1.000
_cell.length_c   1.000
_cell.angle_alpha   90.00
_cell.angle_beta   90.00
_cell.angle_gamma   90.00
#
_symmetry.space_group_name_H-M   'P 1'
#
loop_
_entity.id
_entity.type
_entity.pdbx_description
1 polymer ?
#
loop_
_entity_poly.entity_id
_entity_poly.type
_entity_poly.pdbx_seq_one_letter_code
_entity_poly.pdbx_strand_id
1 'polypeptide(L)' 'MDQTIIKLQFFAPVDGRTDYYFSSLAAIYERFSPKQIGCALATLWGSNVEIGNPKSTRLCVISREPLYNKPQTNKKK' A
#
# COMPACT_ATOMS: atom_id res chain seq x y z
N MET A 1 10.90 -17.35 -3.01
CA MET A 1 11.04 -16.15 -2.18
C MET A 1 9.77 -15.34 -2.21
N ASP A 2 9.32 -14.91 -1.07
CA ASP A 2 8.05 -14.20 -0.98
C ASP A 2 8.23 -12.73 -1.30
N GLN A 3 7.30 -12.20 -2.04
CA GLN A 3 7.28 -10.81 -2.37
C GLN A 3 6.04 -10.17 -1.78
N THR A 4 6.14 -8.87 -1.54
CA THR A 4 5.00 -8.13 -1.03
C THR A 4 4.76 -6.92 -1.91
N ILE A 5 3.54 -6.41 -1.83
CA ILE A 5 3.15 -5.20 -2.52
C ILE A 5 2.47 -4.30 -1.51
N ILE A 6 2.61 -3.01 -1.71
CA ILE A 6 1.96 -2.03 -0.85
C ILE A 6 0.65 -1.62 -1.49
N LYS A 7 -0.43 -1.74 -0.75
CA LYS A 7 -1.74 -1.30 -1.18
C LYS A 7 -2.08 0.00 -0.47
N LEU A 8 -2.41 1.02 -1.23
CA LEU A 8 -2.84 2.31 -0.72
C LEU A 8 -4.29 2.49 -1.10
N GLN A 9 -5.15 2.66 -0.10
CA GLN A 9 -6.58 2.82 -0.34
C GLN A 9 -7.05 4.11 0.30
N PHE A 10 -7.43 5.07 -0.54
CA PHE A 10 -7.98 6.33 -0.07
C PHE A 10 -9.43 6.18 0.32
N PHE A 11 -9.87 6.95 1.31
CA PHE A 11 -11.27 6.97 1.71
C PHE A 11 -12.13 7.73 0.70
N ALA A 12 -11.51 8.67 -0.03
CA ALA A 12 -12.18 9.41 -1.09
C ALA A 12 -11.30 9.34 -2.34
N PRO A 13 -11.89 9.33 -3.54
CA PRO A 13 -11.09 9.20 -4.76
C PRO A 13 -10.04 10.29 -4.89
N VAL A 14 -8.86 9.90 -5.35
CA VAL A 14 -7.78 10.81 -5.70
C VAL A 14 -7.41 10.49 -7.13
N ASP A 15 -7.44 11.49 -8.01
CA ASP A 15 -7.22 11.31 -9.45
C ASP A 15 -8.15 10.24 -10.03
N GLY A 16 -9.39 10.19 -9.49
CA GLY A 16 -10.41 9.31 -10.01
C GLY A 16 -10.34 7.88 -9.53
N ARG A 17 -9.45 7.57 -8.58
CA ARG A 17 -9.28 6.21 -8.06
C ARG A 17 -9.12 6.25 -6.55
N THR A 18 -9.51 5.14 -5.90
CA THR A 18 -9.27 4.99 -4.47
C THR A 18 -8.12 4.04 -4.19
N ASP A 19 -7.86 3.09 -5.09
CA ASP A 19 -6.88 2.04 -4.84
C ASP A 19 -5.65 2.25 -5.71
N TYR A 20 -4.48 2.17 -5.08
CA TYR A 20 -3.20 2.24 -5.76
C TYR A 20 -2.28 1.19 -5.20
N TYR A 21 -1.36 0.70 -6.03
CA TYR A 21 -0.43 -0.36 -5.63
C TYR A 21 0.99 0.09 -5.91
N PHE A 22 1.89 -0.18 -4.97
CA PHE A 22 3.28 0.24 -5.06
C PHE A 22 4.20 -0.90 -4.66
N SER A 23 5.43 -0.85 -5.13
CA SER A 23 6.41 -1.87 -4.79
C SER A 23 7.02 -1.65 -3.40
N SER A 24 6.95 -0.42 -2.89
CA SER A 24 7.53 -0.11 -1.58
C SER A 24 6.82 1.10 -0.99
N LEU A 25 7.04 1.33 0.31
CA LEU A 25 6.48 2.51 0.97
C LEU A 25 7.05 3.79 0.37
N ALA A 26 8.34 3.78 0.04
CA ALA A 26 8.96 4.96 -0.54
C ALA A 26 8.35 5.33 -1.88
N ALA A 27 7.93 4.33 -2.66
CA ALA A 27 7.34 4.58 -3.97
C ALA A 27 6.05 5.39 -3.86
N ILE A 28 5.34 5.28 -2.75
CA ILE A 28 4.12 6.07 -2.54
C ILE A 28 4.43 7.55 -2.66
N TYR A 29 5.56 7.96 -2.07
CA TYR A 29 5.89 9.38 -1.99
C TYR A 29 6.56 9.91 -3.25
N GLU A 30 6.79 9.04 -4.23
CA GLU A 30 7.15 9.51 -5.56
C GLU A 30 5.93 9.90 -6.36
N ARG A 31 4.76 9.41 -5.95
CA ARG A 31 3.50 9.68 -6.64
C ARG A 31 2.66 10.71 -5.88
N PHE A 32 2.65 10.62 -4.56
CA PHE A 32 1.80 11.45 -3.71
C PHE A 32 2.65 12.17 -2.67
N SER A 33 2.16 13.33 -2.23
CA SER A 33 2.84 14.09 -1.19
C SER A 33 2.40 13.60 0.19
N PRO A 34 3.19 13.90 1.24
CA PRO A 34 2.77 13.55 2.61
C PRO A 34 1.42 14.16 2.98
N LYS A 35 1.08 15.31 2.41
CA LYS A 35 -0.23 15.91 2.68
C LYS A 35 -1.36 15.07 2.12
N GLN A 36 -1.14 14.46 0.96
CA GLN A 36 -2.16 13.63 0.34
C GLN A 36 -2.35 12.31 1.08
N ILE A 37 -1.27 11.80 1.67
CA ILE A 37 -1.31 10.54 2.40
C ILE A 37 -1.79 10.74 3.83
N GLY A 38 -1.40 11.83 4.44
CA GLY A 38 -1.77 12.11 5.83
C GLY A 38 -0.64 11.87 6.82
N CYS A 39 0.52 11.42 6.37
CA CYS A 39 1.70 11.27 7.21
C CYS A 39 2.93 11.19 6.33
N ALA A 40 4.10 11.35 6.94
CA ALA A 40 5.36 11.28 6.22
C ALA A 40 5.84 9.83 6.12
N LEU A 41 6.77 9.60 5.18
CA LEU A 41 7.34 8.27 4.98
C LEU A 41 7.99 7.75 6.25
N ALA A 42 8.69 8.61 6.97
CA ALA A 42 9.34 8.19 8.22
C ALA A 42 8.32 7.66 9.23
N THR A 43 7.12 8.22 9.23
CA THR A 43 6.05 7.75 10.11
C THR A 43 5.65 6.33 9.73
N LEU A 44 5.60 6.03 8.43
CA LEU A 44 5.25 4.68 7.98
C LEU A 44 6.32 3.68 8.38
N TRP A 45 7.60 4.06 8.24
CA TRP A 45 8.68 3.19 8.66
C TRP A 45 8.60 2.92 10.17
N GLY A 46 8.31 3.96 10.95
CA GLY A 46 8.20 3.81 12.39
C GLY A 46 6.98 3.00 12.81
N SER A 47 5.95 2.97 11.98
CA SER A 47 4.74 2.20 12.25
C SER A 47 4.90 0.72 11.90
N ASN A 48 5.98 0.38 11.18
CA ASN A 48 6.28 -1.01 10.87
C ASN A 48 5.14 -1.66 10.09
N VAL A 49 4.83 -1.10 8.93
CA VAL A 49 3.74 -1.60 8.09
C VAL A 49 4.13 -2.95 7.51
N GLU A 50 3.44 -4.00 7.94
CA GLU A 50 3.73 -5.37 7.51
C GLU A 50 2.42 -6.08 7.19
N ILE A 51 2.55 -7.29 6.64
CA ILE A 51 1.38 -8.12 6.37
C ILE A 51 0.61 -8.30 7.65
N GLY A 52 -0.68 -7.95 7.61
CA GLY A 52 -1.52 -8.06 8.80
C GLY A 52 -1.41 -6.89 9.77
N ASN A 53 -0.62 -5.87 9.42
CA ASN A 53 -0.44 -4.72 10.30
C ASN A 53 -0.55 -3.43 9.48
N PRO A 54 -1.75 -3.11 8.99
CA PRO A 54 -1.93 -1.91 8.17
C PRO A 54 -1.83 -0.63 8.98
N LYS A 55 -1.51 0.45 8.30
CA LYS A 55 -1.46 1.77 8.90
C LYS A 55 -2.60 2.60 8.35
N SER A 56 -3.47 3.08 9.21
CA SER A 56 -4.54 4.00 8.84
C SER A 56 -4.14 5.42 9.12
N THR A 57 -4.42 6.30 8.17
CA THR A 57 -4.38 7.72 8.42
C THR A 57 -5.81 8.23 8.29
N ARG A 58 -6.03 9.49 8.47
CA ARG A 58 -7.38 10.01 8.29
C ARG A 58 -7.78 10.14 6.83
N LEU A 59 -6.85 9.91 5.90
CA LEU A 59 -7.12 10.04 4.47
C LEU A 59 -7.09 8.71 3.76
N CYS A 60 -6.37 7.72 4.28
CA CYS A 60 -6.19 6.46 3.57
C CYS A 60 -5.75 5.36 4.52
N VAL A 61 -5.74 4.15 3.98
CA VAL A 61 -5.18 2.98 4.66
C VAL A 61 -4.05 2.45 3.80
N ILE A 62 -2.91 2.19 4.43
CA ILE A 62 -1.74 1.64 3.76
C ILE A 62 -1.49 0.26 4.34
N SER A 63 -1.44 -0.74 3.49
CA SER A 63 -1.24 -2.12 3.94
C SER A 63 -0.19 -2.79 3.09
N ARG A 64 0.44 -3.82 3.66
CA ARG A 64 1.38 -4.66 2.93
C ARG A 64 0.71 -6.00 2.72
N GLU A 65 0.66 -6.41 1.46
CA GLU A 65 -0.02 -7.63 1.07
C GLU A 65 0.97 -8.58 0.41
N PRO A 66 0.79 -9.89 0.57
CA PRO A 66 1.65 -10.82 -0.15
C PRO A 66 1.33 -10.79 -1.63
N LEU A 67 2.38 -10.89 -2.44
CA LEU A 67 2.22 -10.93 -3.88
C LEU A 67 2.51 -12.35 -4.35
N TYR A 68 1.52 -12.99 -4.94
CA TYR A 68 1.67 -14.34 -5.46
C TYR A 68 2.02 -14.28 -6.93
N ASN A 69 3.17 -14.83 -7.28
CA ASN A 69 3.68 -14.72 -8.63
C ASN A 69 3.05 -15.67 -9.60
N LYS A 70 2.54 -16.78 -9.12
CA LYS A 70 1.98 -17.74 -10.02
C LYS A 70 0.52 -17.63 -10.06
N PRO A 71 0.02 -17.68 -11.17
CA PRO A 71 -1.38 -17.80 -11.24
C PRO A 71 -1.75 -19.15 -10.81
N GLN A 72 -1.83 -19.36 -10.24
CA GLN A 72 -1.71 -20.56 -9.84
C GLN A 72 -2.85 -21.17 -9.90
N THR A 73 -2.55 -20.69 -10.38
CA THR A 73 -3.03 -21.00 -10.44
C THR A 73 -3.78 -21.46 -10.77
N ASN A 74 -4.03 -21.57 -10.95
CA ASN A 74 -4.40 -21.98 -11.21
C ASN A 74 -5.17 -22.50 -11.19
N LYS A 75 -5.48 -22.77 -11.32
CA LYS A 75 -5.85 -23.27 -11.14
C LYS A 75 -6.68 -23.65 -11.12
N LYS A 76 -6.97 -23.83 -11.20
CA LYS A 76 -7.39 -24.20 -11.01
C LYS A 76 -7.96 -24.39 -10.95
N LYS A 77 -8.25 -24.54 -11.16
CA LYS A 77 -8.39 -24.67 -10.90
C LYS A 77 -8.81 -24.76 -10.97
#